data_7d53dc9906802234620ae62c38ed2a2b
#
_entry.id   7d53dc9906802234620ae62c38ed2a2b
#
_cell.length_a   1.000
_cell.length_b   1.000
_cell.length_c   1.000
_cell.angle_alpha   90.00
_cell.angle_beta   90.00
_cell.angle_gamma   90.00
#
_symmetry.space_group_name_H-M   'P 1'
#
loop_
_entity.id
_entity.type
_entity.pdbx_description
1 polymer ?
#
loop_
_entity_poly.entity_id
_entity_poly.type
_entity_poly.pdbx_seq_one_letter_code
_entity_poly.pdbx_strand_id
1 'polypeptide(L)'
;MASSDWERPRRRPSPDPVAVLRGHRAAVSDACFHPALPLLFSGAADGELRIWDTASHRTVSSIWAHGGAAGVYSVASGSGLGNAVISQGRDGLCKGWAIEEAGLSRRPIFTIKTSTYHFCKMSLVKVPCSAHGTQTNLSRSNSGTEPQRVPIVDNTGSDGLNPAEGTQEYEQGSSLDGQNILTIAGQESFEVELWDIKNSTKIMCLPKRCSANMTGHPTKQKGLCMAVQAFIPCASGGYVNILSSYEDGSTLWWDVRKPGSPLSSVKYHSESALSIAIDGLCTGGISGGADNKIAMFALDHQKGTFSLRNEIEIERPGVAGTAIRPDNKIAATAGWDHRIRVYNYNKGNALAILKYHSATCAAVTFSHDCKLLASCSADTTVALWELYPPKTPGKVDIAIEEVEK
;
A
#
# COMPACT_ATOMS: atom_id res chain seq x y z
N MET A 1 -35.88 -43.65 28.17
CA MET A 1 -34.68 -43.28 27.41
C MET A 1 -34.95 -41.90 26.79
N ALA A 2 -34.48 -40.84 27.41
CA ALA A 2 -34.67 -39.49 26.94
C ALA A 2 -33.51 -39.14 26.01
N SER A 3 -33.78 -38.86 24.75
CA SER A 3 -32.85 -38.37 23.77
C SER A 3 -32.47 -36.93 24.11
N SER A 4 -31.22 -36.72 24.51
CA SER A 4 -30.65 -35.39 24.72
C SER A 4 -30.38 -34.78 23.34
N ASP A 5 -31.29 -33.94 22.89
CA ASP A 5 -31.07 -33.01 21.78
C ASP A 5 -30.02 -31.99 22.22
N TRP A 6 -28.76 -32.19 21.82
CA TRP A 6 -27.74 -31.15 21.87
C TRP A 6 -28.05 -30.11 20.80
N GLU A 7 -28.76 -29.04 21.19
CA GLU A 7 -28.93 -27.86 20.34
C GLU A 7 -27.54 -27.32 19.99
N ARG A 8 -27.16 -27.49 18.72
CA ARG A 8 -25.99 -26.76 18.18
C ARG A 8 -26.20 -25.27 18.39
N PRO A 9 -25.23 -24.52 18.95
CA PRO A 9 -25.38 -23.10 19.14
C PRO A 9 -25.75 -22.46 17.81
N ARG A 10 -26.90 -21.77 17.75
CA ARG A 10 -27.38 -21.07 16.56
C ARG A 10 -26.27 -20.11 16.14
N ARG A 11 -25.67 -20.35 14.97
CA ARG A 11 -24.72 -19.42 14.38
C ARG A 11 -25.43 -18.08 14.21
N ARG A 12 -24.88 -17.02 14.79
CA ARG A 12 -25.40 -15.67 14.56
C ARG A 12 -25.43 -15.42 13.06
N PRO A 13 -26.49 -14.80 12.52
CA PRO A 13 -26.54 -14.46 11.10
C PRO A 13 -25.34 -13.59 10.74
N SER A 14 -24.88 -13.69 9.49
CA SER A 14 -23.87 -12.80 8.95
C SER A 14 -24.37 -11.36 9.08
N PRO A 15 -23.54 -10.39 9.51
CA PRO A 15 -23.96 -9.01 9.54
C PRO A 15 -24.31 -8.53 8.12
N ASP A 16 -25.35 -7.74 7.99
CA ASP A 16 -25.72 -7.08 6.73
C ASP A 16 -24.90 -5.81 6.53
N PRO A 17 -24.68 -5.37 5.28
CA PRO A 17 -24.02 -4.09 5.02
C PRO A 17 -24.88 -2.93 5.52
N VAL A 18 -24.24 -1.91 6.13
CA VAL A 18 -24.94 -0.69 6.58
C VAL A 18 -25.44 0.14 5.39
N ALA A 19 -24.76 0.04 4.26
CA ALA A 19 -25.18 0.64 3.01
C ALA A 19 -24.62 -0.11 1.80
N VAL A 20 -25.32 0.01 0.67
CA VAL A 20 -24.89 -0.52 -0.61
C VAL A 20 -24.89 0.61 -1.63
N LEU A 21 -23.70 0.95 -2.10
CA LEU A 21 -23.50 2.00 -3.09
C LEU A 21 -23.75 1.40 -4.49
N ARG A 22 -24.81 1.87 -5.13
CA ARG A 22 -25.26 1.42 -6.45
C ARG A 22 -25.12 2.56 -7.45
N GLY A 23 -24.62 2.28 -8.65
CA GLY A 23 -24.49 3.30 -9.68
C GLY A 23 -23.48 2.94 -10.78
N HIS A 24 -22.44 2.16 -10.48
CA HIS A 24 -21.59 1.60 -11.51
C HIS A 24 -22.38 0.66 -12.43
N ARG A 25 -22.02 0.65 -13.70
CA ARG A 25 -22.63 -0.21 -14.73
C ARG A 25 -21.78 -1.42 -15.08
N ALA A 26 -20.56 -1.45 -14.59
CA ALA A 26 -19.61 -2.52 -14.80
C ALA A 26 -19.01 -2.98 -13.46
N ALA A 27 -18.27 -4.09 -13.48
CA ALA A 27 -17.58 -4.65 -12.33
C ALA A 27 -16.72 -3.58 -11.62
N VAL A 28 -16.86 -3.45 -10.29
CA VAL A 28 -16.05 -2.55 -9.50
C VAL A 28 -14.75 -3.25 -9.15
N SER A 29 -13.63 -2.73 -9.66
CA SER A 29 -12.31 -3.34 -9.55
C SER A 29 -11.60 -2.97 -8.26
N ASP A 30 -11.79 -1.73 -7.77
CA ASP A 30 -11.09 -1.22 -6.60
C ASP A 30 -11.83 -0.07 -5.93
N ALA A 31 -11.52 0.16 -4.64
CA ALA A 31 -11.95 1.33 -3.89
C ALA A 31 -10.93 1.74 -2.85
N CYS A 32 -10.91 3.03 -2.51
CA CYS A 32 -10.15 3.56 -1.40
C CYS A 32 -10.90 4.69 -0.70
N PHE A 33 -10.73 4.81 0.62
CA PHE A 33 -11.26 5.94 1.39
C PHE A 33 -10.33 7.16 1.26
N HIS A 34 -10.92 8.34 1.33
CA HIS A 34 -10.15 9.57 1.53
C HIS A 34 -9.57 9.59 2.95
N PRO A 35 -8.31 10.03 3.16
CA PRO A 35 -7.66 9.94 4.48
C PRO A 35 -8.31 10.81 5.57
N ALA A 36 -8.99 11.91 5.21
CA ALA A 36 -9.53 12.88 6.17
C ALA A 36 -11.03 13.20 5.97
N LEU A 37 -11.56 13.05 4.75
CA LEU A 37 -12.95 13.39 4.44
C LEU A 37 -13.82 12.12 4.42
N PRO A 38 -15.14 12.22 4.68
CA PRO A 38 -16.07 11.11 4.61
C PRO A 38 -16.38 10.72 3.15
N LEU A 39 -15.33 10.49 2.36
CA LEU A 39 -15.42 10.17 0.95
C LEU A 39 -14.81 8.78 0.66
N LEU A 40 -15.44 8.09 -0.28
CA LEU A 40 -14.95 6.85 -0.86
C LEU A 40 -14.82 7.02 -2.37
N PHE A 41 -13.73 6.54 -2.94
CA PHE A 41 -13.51 6.47 -4.38
C PHE A 41 -13.65 5.04 -4.85
N SER A 42 -14.25 4.82 -6.01
CA SER A 42 -14.36 3.50 -6.62
C SER A 42 -14.15 3.57 -8.12
N GLY A 43 -13.43 2.58 -8.64
CA GLY A 43 -13.13 2.43 -10.06
C GLY A 43 -13.77 1.19 -10.65
N ALA A 44 -14.32 1.30 -11.87
CA ALA A 44 -14.99 0.21 -12.53
C ALA A 44 -14.35 -0.18 -13.87
N ALA A 45 -14.65 -1.39 -14.31
CA ALA A 45 -14.07 -2.01 -15.50
C ALA A 45 -14.45 -1.31 -16.82
N ASP A 46 -15.42 -0.42 -16.82
CA ASP A 46 -15.79 0.42 -17.97
C ASP A 46 -15.01 1.75 -18.04
N GLY A 47 -14.13 2.03 -17.06
CA GLY A 47 -13.33 3.25 -17.00
C GLY A 47 -13.92 4.36 -16.15
N GLU A 48 -15.06 4.12 -15.50
CA GLU A 48 -15.70 5.09 -14.63
C GLU A 48 -15.00 5.14 -13.26
N LEU A 49 -14.69 6.37 -12.81
CA LEU A 49 -14.24 6.69 -11.45
C LEU A 49 -15.35 7.48 -10.76
N ARG A 50 -15.79 7.04 -9.57
CA ARG A 50 -16.83 7.69 -8.77
C ARG A 50 -16.34 8.13 -7.42
N ILE A 51 -16.89 9.25 -6.93
CA ILE A 51 -16.82 9.66 -5.52
C ILE A 51 -18.17 9.42 -4.86
N TRP A 52 -18.11 8.89 -3.66
CA TRP A 52 -19.27 8.65 -2.80
C TRP A 52 -19.07 9.39 -1.48
N ASP A 53 -20.12 10.02 -1.00
CA ASP A 53 -20.21 10.48 0.38
C ASP A 53 -20.61 9.29 1.26
N THR A 54 -19.77 8.96 2.23
CA THR A 54 -19.96 7.79 3.10
C THR A 54 -20.96 8.04 4.22
N ALA A 55 -21.34 9.29 4.49
CA ALA A 55 -22.34 9.64 5.47
C ALA A 55 -23.76 9.62 4.89
N SER A 56 -23.95 10.22 3.70
CA SER A 56 -25.24 10.22 2.99
C SER A 56 -25.44 9.00 2.08
N HIS A 57 -24.40 8.21 1.83
CA HIS A 57 -24.39 7.04 0.94
C HIS A 57 -24.76 7.37 -0.51
N ARG A 58 -24.41 8.57 -0.97
CA ARG A 58 -24.77 9.07 -2.31
C ARG A 58 -23.54 9.32 -3.17
N THR A 59 -23.71 9.22 -4.48
CA THR A 59 -22.70 9.67 -5.44
C THR A 59 -22.58 11.18 -5.37
N VAL A 60 -21.34 11.68 -5.15
CA VAL A 60 -20.98 13.10 -5.22
C VAL A 60 -20.68 13.48 -6.67
N SER A 61 -19.85 12.67 -7.35
CA SER A 61 -19.41 12.93 -8.71
C SER A 61 -18.95 11.65 -9.39
N SER A 62 -18.95 11.64 -10.73
CA SER A 62 -18.34 10.58 -11.53
C SER A 62 -17.74 11.13 -12.81
N ILE A 63 -16.67 10.49 -13.27
CA ILE A 63 -16.00 10.81 -14.53
C ILE A 63 -15.58 9.53 -15.25
N TRP A 64 -15.40 9.61 -16.56
CA TRP A 64 -14.74 8.60 -17.36
C TRP A 64 -13.21 8.84 -17.30
N ALA A 65 -12.56 8.19 -16.34
CA ALA A 65 -11.14 8.37 -16.09
C ALA A 65 -10.26 7.70 -17.15
N HIS A 66 -10.68 6.53 -17.62
CA HIS A 66 -10.00 5.75 -18.65
C HIS A 66 -10.98 5.31 -19.74
N GLY A 67 -10.44 4.90 -20.91
CA GLY A 67 -11.27 4.34 -21.98
C GLY A 67 -11.95 3.03 -21.55
N GLY A 68 -13.17 2.78 -22.07
CA GLY A 68 -13.98 1.63 -21.66
C GLY A 68 -13.30 0.27 -21.81
N ALA A 69 -12.43 0.11 -22.82
CA ALA A 69 -11.65 -1.13 -23.00
C ALA A 69 -10.54 -1.32 -21.95
N ALA A 70 -10.02 -0.23 -21.40
CA ALA A 70 -8.95 -0.26 -20.40
C ALA A 70 -9.49 -0.41 -18.97
N GLY A 71 -10.61 0.22 -18.68
CA GLY A 71 -11.21 0.24 -17.35
C GLY A 71 -10.35 0.99 -16.33
N VAL A 72 -10.89 1.19 -15.13
CA VAL A 72 -10.12 1.54 -13.92
C VAL A 72 -9.77 0.26 -13.20
N TYR A 73 -8.49 -0.02 -13.04
CA TYR A 73 -8.01 -1.24 -12.37
C TYR A 73 -7.74 -1.01 -10.88
N SER A 74 -7.15 0.14 -10.53
CA SER A 74 -6.87 0.51 -9.14
C SER A 74 -7.14 1.99 -8.89
N VAL A 75 -7.47 2.32 -7.65
CA VAL A 75 -7.65 3.69 -7.16
C VAL A 75 -6.85 3.88 -5.87
N ALA A 76 -6.21 5.05 -5.72
CA ALA A 76 -5.45 5.37 -4.52
C ALA A 76 -5.65 6.83 -4.11
N SER A 77 -5.77 7.05 -2.81
CA SER A 77 -5.77 8.36 -2.16
C SER A 77 -4.89 8.29 -0.92
N GLY A 78 -4.31 9.40 -0.52
CA GLY A 78 -3.42 9.42 0.64
C GLY A 78 -3.14 10.85 1.11
N SER A 79 -2.69 10.98 2.36
CA SER A 79 -2.40 12.28 3.00
C SER A 79 -1.36 13.12 2.23
N GLY A 80 -0.52 12.48 1.43
CA GLY A 80 0.46 13.16 0.59
C GLY A 80 -0.12 13.83 -0.65
N LEU A 81 -1.28 13.37 -1.14
CA LEU A 81 -1.92 13.88 -2.34
C LEU A 81 -2.82 15.12 -2.08
N GLY A 82 -3.05 15.49 -0.81
CA GLY A 82 -4.04 16.51 -0.49
C GLY A 82 -5.44 16.11 -0.97
N ASN A 83 -6.14 17.01 -1.63
CA ASN A 83 -7.45 16.77 -2.21
C ASN A 83 -7.34 16.18 -3.62
N ALA A 84 -6.74 14.99 -3.75
CA ALA A 84 -6.65 14.30 -5.03
C ALA A 84 -6.79 12.78 -4.89
N VAL A 85 -7.20 12.15 -5.99
CA VAL A 85 -7.27 10.69 -6.14
C VAL A 85 -6.54 10.29 -7.41
N ILE A 86 -5.88 9.15 -7.38
CA ILE A 86 -5.21 8.56 -8.55
C ILE A 86 -6.04 7.39 -9.04
N SER A 87 -6.23 7.30 -10.35
CA SER A 87 -6.76 6.13 -11.04
C SER A 87 -5.67 5.49 -11.90
N GLN A 88 -5.59 4.17 -11.88
CA GLN A 88 -4.73 3.35 -12.72
C GLN A 88 -5.61 2.57 -13.70
N GLY A 89 -5.37 2.74 -14.99
CA GLY A 89 -6.03 1.98 -16.04
C GLY A 89 -5.15 0.84 -16.58
N ARG A 90 -5.78 -0.13 -17.23
CA ARG A 90 -5.06 -1.16 -17.99
C ARG A 90 -4.46 -0.63 -19.29
N ASP A 91 -4.72 0.64 -19.62
CA ASP A 91 -4.10 1.37 -20.74
C ASP A 91 -2.64 1.79 -20.46
N GLY A 92 -2.07 1.39 -19.34
CA GLY A 92 -0.73 1.79 -18.93
C GLY A 92 -0.66 3.23 -18.44
N LEU A 93 -1.78 3.84 -18.07
CA LEU A 93 -1.84 5.20 -17.55
C LEU A 93 -2.20 5.22 -16.07
N CYS A 94 -1.51 6.07 -15.30
CA CYS A 94 -1.93 6.51 -13.99
C CYS A 94 -2.26 8.00 -14.05
N LYS A 95 -3.48 8.39 -13.68
CA LYS A 95 -3.97 9.76 -13.77
C LYS A 95 -4.39 10.28 -12.41
N GLY A 96 -3.94 11.50 -12.07
CA GLY A 96 -4.37 12.20 -10.86
C GLY A 96 -5.55 13.13 -11.14
N TRP A 97 -6.53 13.18 -10.23
CA TRP A 97 -7.74 13.98 -10.34
C TRP A 97 -7.91 14.83 -9.10
N ALA A 98 -8.10 16.13 -9.26
CA ALA A 98 -8.39 17.01 -8.14
C ALA A 98 -9.84 16.81 -7.67
N ILE A 99 -10.04 16.91 -6.35
CA ILE A 99 -11.35 16.93 -5.71
C ILE A 99 -11.69 18.41 -5.48
N GLU A 100 -12.64 18.91 -6.26
CA GLU A 100 -13.13 20.29 -6.25
C GLU A 100 -14.51 20.34 -5.55
N GLU A 101 -15.04 21.52 -5.27
CA GLU A 101 -16.38 21.67 -4.69
C GLU A 101 -17.47 21.04 -5.58
N ALA A 102 -17.31 21.11 -6.89
CA ALA A 102 -18.22 20.51 -7.86
C ALA A 102 -18.01 18.99 -8.09
N GLY A 103 -17.02 18.37 -7.43
CA GLY A 103 -16.66 16.95 -7.59
C GLY A 103 -15.28 16.74 -8.17
N LEU A 104 -15.09 15.75 -9.04
CA LEU A 104 -13.80 15.49 -9.70
C LEU A 104 -13.52 16.49 -10.82
N SER A 105 -12.26 16.90 -10.93
CA SER A 105 -11.78 17.73 -12.04
C SER A 105 -12.06 17.05 -13.38
N ARG A 106 -12.40 17.84 -14.40
CA ARG A 106 -12.71 17.33 -15.75
C ARG A 106 -11.48 16.87 -16.53
N ARG A 107 -10.29 17.33 -16.11
CA ARG A 107 -9.00 16.96 -16.71
C ARG A 107 -8.08 16.44 -15.62
N PRO A 108 -7.25 15.44 -15.91
CA PRO A 108 -6.25 14.99 -14.94
C PRO A 108 -5.25 16.09 -14.64
N ILE A 109 -4.86 16.24 -13.37
CA ILE A 109 -3.83 17.19 -12.92
C ILE A 109 -2.43 16.70 -13.30
N PHE A 110 -2.27 15.38 -13.44
CA PHE A 110 -1.06 14.77 -14.00
C PHE A 110 -1.41 13.43 -14.67
N THR A 111 -0.50 12.98 -15.53
CA THR A 111 -0.61 11.65 -16.17
C THR A 111 0.77 11.02 -16.24
N ILE A 112 0.91 9.84 -15.66
CA ILE A 112 2.08 8.98 -15.73
C ILE A 112 1.82 7.90 -16.77
N LYS A 113 2.71 7.79 -17.78
CA LYS A 113 2.67 6.74 -18.80
C LYS A 113 3.66 5.65 -18.44
N THR A 114 3.16 4.47 -18.11
CA THR A 114 3.97 3.33 -17.68
C THR A 114 4.29 2.37 -18.83
N SER A 115 3.61 2.50 -19.96
CA SER A 115 3.74 1.63 -21.13
C SER A 115 3.51 0.14 -20.84
N THR A 116 2.77 -0.16 -19.78
CA THR A 116 2.58 -1.52 -19.25
C THR A 116 1.09 -1.82 -19.09
N TYR A 117 0.68 -3.02 -19.50
CA TYR A 117 -0.65 -3.52 -19.15
C TYR A 117 -0.63 -4.03 -17.71
N HIS A 118 -1.42 -3.40 -16.82
CA HIS A 118 -1.35 -3.68 -15.39
C HIS A 118 -2.24 -4.86 -14.97
N PHE A 119 -1.62 -5.83 -14.27
CA PHE A 119 -2.28 -6.88 -13.50
C PHE A 119 -2.13 -6.66 -11.99
N CYS A 120 -1.38 -5.64 -11.58
CA CYS A 120 -0.98 -5.30 -10.23
C CYS A 120 -1.59 -3.94 -9.86
N LYS A 121 -2.25 -3.87 -8.70
CA LYS A 121 -2.73 -2.59 -8.16
C LYS A 121 -1.56 -1.74 -7.71
N MET A 122 -1.68 -0.42 -7.91
CA MET A 122 -0.66 0.52 -7.47
C MET A 122 -0.59 0.63 -5.93
N SER A 123 0.59 0.99 -5.43
CA SER A 123 0.80 1.35 -4.03
C SER A 123 1.35 2.76 -3.92
N LEU A 124 0.84 3.53 -2.94
CA LEU A 124 1.20 4.92 -2.71
C LEU A 124 1.86 5.05 -1.34
N VAL A 125 2.99 5.78 -1.29
CA VAL A 125 3.66 6.11 -0.03
C VAL A 125 4.16 7.55 -0.06
N LYS A 126 4.08 8.26 1.08
CA LYS A 126 4.68 9.57 1.29
C LYS A 126 5.94 9.43 2.11
N VAL A 127 7.07 9.86 1.57
CA VAL A 127 8.34 9.89 2.30
C VAL A 127 8.31 11.06 3.30
N PRO A 128 8.65 10.84 4.58
CA PRO A 128 8.76 11.92 5.55
C PRO A 128 9.81 12.94 5.10
N CYS A 129 9.60 14.22 5.42
CA CYS A 129 10.68 15.20 5.32
C CYS A 129 11.69 14.92 6.43
N SER A 130 12.96 14.74 6.12
CA SER A 130 14.02 14.70 7.11
C SER A 130 14.04 16.06 7.82
N ALA A 131 13.75 16.09 9.11
CA ALA A 131 13.97 17.28 9.91
C ALA A 131 15.50 17.52 9.93
N HIS A 132 16.00 18.39 9.06
CA HIS A 132 17.36 18.92 9.19
C HIS A 132 17.48 19.49 10.59
N GLY A 133 18.33 18.88 11.42
CA GLY A 133 18.53 19.27 12.78
C GLY A 133 18.81 20.76 12.87
N THR A 134 17.96 21.44 13.61
CA THR A 134 18.24 22.73 14.17
C THR A 134 19.49 22.53 15.03
N GLN A 135 20.67 22.82 14.50
CA GLN A 135 21.86 22.99 15.31
C GLN A 135 21.53 24.13 16.27
N THR A 136 21.16 23.77 17.49
CA THR A 136 21.26 24.70 18.62
C THR A 136 22.71 25.04 18.79
N ASN A 137 23.09 26.23 18.26
CA ASN A 137 24.34 26.88 18.61
C ASN A 137 24.32 27.19 20.11
N LEU A 138 24.82 26.25 20.90
CA LEU A 138 25.31 26.54 22.24
C LEU A 138 26.61 27.33 22.07
N SER A 139 26.46 28.66 22.14
CA SER A 139 27.52 29.60 22.32
C SER A 139 28.36 29.19 23.52
N ARG A 140 29.55 28.64 23.25
CA ARG A 140 30.64 28.55 24.23
C ARG A 140 31.57 29.75 23.98
N SER A 141 31.35 30.78 24.79
CA SER A 141 32.38 31.77 25.08
C SER A 141 33.56 31.10 25.79
N ASN A 142 34.78 31.20 25.24
CA ASN A 142 35.95 31.60 26.03
C ASN A 142 37.19 31.77 25.17
N SER A 143 37.64 33.00 25.18
CA SER A 143 39.02 33.52 25.39
C SER A 143 40.22 32.75 24.86
N GLY A 144 40.91 33.37 23.91
CA GLY A 144 42.27 33.77 24.09
C GLY A 144 43.35 32.78 23.65
N THR A 145 44.02 33.12 22.57
CA THR A 145 45.48 33.24 22.41
C THR A 145 45.92 32.74 21.03
N GLU A 146 46.20 33.67 20.14
CA GLU A 146 47.21 33.45 19.08
C GLU A 146 48.56 33.17 19.67
N PRO A 147 49.46 32.45 18.99
CA PRO A 147 50.38 33.16 18.11
C PRO A 147 50.90 32.41 16.85
N GLN A 148 51.18 33.29 15.87
CA GLN A 148 52.36 33.33 14.98
C GLN A 148 52.55 32.31 13.85
N ARG A 149 52.50 32.93 12.67
CA ARG A 149 53.13 32.53 11.39
C ARG A 149 54.62 32.33 11.51
N VAL A 150 55.21 31.36 10.77
CA VAL A 150 56.44 31.52 9.99
C VAL A 150 56.40 30.66 8.72
N PRO A 151 57.02 31.06 7.61
CA PRO A 151 56.73 30.65 6.25
C PRO A 151 57.81 29.80 5.56
N ILE A 152 57.40 29.20 4.42
CA ILE A 152 58.13 28.93 3.17
C ILE A 152 59.40 28.09 3.24
N VAL A 153 59.49 27.03 2.41
CA VAL A 153 60.49 26.90 1.33
C VAL A 153 60.01 25.85 0.31
N ASP A 154 60.02 26.25 -0.98
CA ASP A 154 59.99 25.42 -2.18
C ASP A 154 61.17 24.43 -2.21
N ASN A 155 60.92 23.25 -2.79
CA ASN A 155 61.84 22.73 -3.81
C ASN A 155 61.26 21.58 -4.64
N THR A 156 61.31 21.79 -5.89
CA THR A 156 61.35 21.03 -7.12
C THR A 156 61.86 19.56 -7.04
N GLY A 157 61.19 18.70 -7.86
CA GLY A 157 61.90 17.59 -8.48
C GLY A 157 61.07 16.33 -8.80
N SER A 158 60.61 16.25 -10.02
CA SER A 158 60.56 15.15 -11.00
C SER A 158 60.10 13.73 -10.64
N ASP A 159 59.20 13.28 -11.52
CA ASP A 159 59.08 11.99 -12.18
C ASP A 159 58.51 10.77 -11.41
N GLY A 160 57.40 10.27 -11.95
CA GLY A 160 57.25 8.82 -12.01
C GLY A 160 55.85 8.26 -11.77
N LEU A 161 55.17 8.00 -12.86
CA LEU A 161 54.21 6.88 -13.04
C LEU A 161 52.92 6.83 -12.22
N ASN A 162 51.81 7.09 -12.93
CA ASN A 162 50.44 6.69 -12.60
C ASN A 162 50.29 5.18 -12.43
N PRO A 163 49.43 4.74 -11.53
CA PRO A 163 48.37 3.86 -11.91
C PRO A 163 47.00 4.50 -11.70
N ALA A 164 46.18 4.37 -12.70
CA ALA A 164 44.76 4.75 -12.72
C ALA A 164 43.99 4.03 -11.60
N GLU A 165 43.68 4.71 -10.53
CA GLU A 165 42.57 4.35 -9.63
C GLU A 165 41.31 4.99 -10.17
N GLY A 166 40.43 4.16 -10.72
CA GLY A 166 39.09 4.51 -11.07
C GLY A 166 38.31 4.89 -9.82
N THR A 167 38.17 6.18 -9.60
CA THR A 167 37.17 6.75 -8.69
C THR A 167 35.81 6.37 -9.25
N GLN A 168 35.18 5.37 -8.65
CA GLN A 168 33.76 5.14 -8.78
C GLN A 168 33.06 6.38 -8.23
N GLU A 169 32.54 7.21 -9.11
CA GLU A 169 31.56 8.23 -8.79
C GLU A 169 30.34 7.48 -8.21
N TYR A 170 30.21 7.50 -6.90
CA TYR A 170 28.95 7.25 -6.24
C TYR A 170 28.01 8.39 -6.64
N GLU A 171 27.15 8.16 -7.63
CA GLU A 171 26.01 9.03 -7.91
C GLU A 171 25.31 9.29 -6.56
N GLN A 172 25.37 10.52 -6.10
CA GLN A 172 24.60 11.00 -4.95
C GLN A 172 23.14 10.76 -5.26
N GLY A 173 22.55 9.71 -4.66
CA GLY A 173 21.14 9.42 -4.75
C GLY A 173 20.38 10.66 -4.28
N SER A 174 19.59 11.26 -5.18
CA SER A 174 18.70 12.35 -4.85
C SER A 174 17.86 11.95 -3.64
N SER A 175 17.87 12.78 -2.59
CA SER A 175 17.03 12.57 -1.41
C SER A 175 15.57 12.52 -1.85
N LEU A 176 14.87 11.45 -1.46
CA LEU A 176 13.43 11.28 -1.73
C LEU A 176 12.55 12.03 -0.74
N ASP A 177 13.13 12.85 0.13
CA ASP A 177 12.46 13.54 1.23
C ASP A 177 11.22 14.33 0.80
N GLY A 178 10.12 14.10 1.48
CA GLY A 178 8.85 14.79 1.25
C GLY A 178 8.11 14.37 -0.02
N GLN A 179 8.66 13.45 -0.82
CA GLN A 179 8.06 13.02 -2.09
C GLN A 179 6.89 12.05 -1.89
N ASN A 180 5.92 12.13 -2.81
CA ASN A 180 4.89 11.11 -2.96
C ASN A 180 5.32 10.12 -4.04
N ILE A 181 5.52 8.88 -3.64
CA ILE A 181 6.01 7.82 -4.51
C ILE A 181 4.87 6.89 -4.86
N LEU A 182 4.67 6.72 -6.17
CA LEU A 182 3.81 5.70 -6.74
C LEU A 182 4.65 4.48 -7.10
N THR A 183 4.24 3.31 -6.63
CA THR A 183 4.88 2.02 -6.94
C THR A 183 3.90 1.16 -7.73
N ILE A 184 4.35 0.63 -8.85
CA ILE A 184 3.56 -0.17 -9.80
C ILE A 184 4.41 -1.29 -10.41
N ALA A 185 3.77 -2.27 -11.07
CA ALA A 185 4.50 -3.21 -11.91
C ALA A 185 5.17 -2.49 -13.10
N GLY A 186 6.37 -2.92 -13.45
CA GLY A 186 7.19 -2.30 -14.48
C GLY A 186 6.88 -2.76 -15.90
N GLN A 187 7.67 -2.26 -16.85
CA GLN A 187 7.54 -2.60 -18.26
C GLN A 187 7.80 -4.08 -18.52
N GLU A 188 8.82 -4.63 -17.90
CA GLU A 188 9.00 -6.08 -17.87
C GLU A 188 8.09 -6.66 -16.80
N SER A 189 7.50 -7.81 -17.08
CA SER A 189 6.44 -8.40 -16.26
C SER A 189 6.83 -8.66 -14.80
N PHE A 190 8.11 -8.86 -14.53
CA PHE A 190 8.67 -9.14 -13.21
C PHE A 190 9.21 -7.89 -12.49
N GLU A 191 9.27 -6.74 -13.16
CA GLU A 191 9.82 -5.51 -12.59
C GLU A 191 8.81 -4.72 -11.78
N VAL A 192 9.33 -3.92 -10.84
CA VAL A 192 8.58 -2.94 -10.09
C VAL A 192 9.17 -1.56 -10.35
N GLU A 193 8.36 -0.60 -10.71
CA GLU A 193 8.76 0.78 -10.96
C GLU A 193 8.29 1.72 -9.85
N LEU A 194 9.17 2.66 -9.50
CA LEU A 194 8.89 3.76 -8.59
C LEU A 194 8.85 5.06 -9.37
N TRP A 195 7.80 5.84 -9.14
CA TRP A 195 7.54 7.10 -9.83
C TRP A 195 7.34 8.23 -8.83
N ASP A 196 7.98 9.38 -9.09
CA ASP A 196 7.66 10.64 -8.43
C ASP A 196 6.38 11.22 -9.03
N ILE A 197 5.34 11.33 -8.21
CA ILE A 197 4.04 11.84 -8.66
C ILE A 197 4.13 13.31 -9.03
N LYS A 198 4.88 14.11 -8.27
CA LYS A 198 4.97 15.56 -8.46
C LYS A 198 5.54 15.92 -9.84
N ASN A 199 6.61 15.22 -10.22
CA ASN A 199 7.31 15.48 -11.47
C ASN A 199 6.87 14.52 -12.59
N SER A 200 6.03 13.52 -12.29
CA SER A 200 5.61 12.46 -13.21
C SER A 200 6.79 11.72 -13.86
N THR A 201 7.88 11.55 -13.11
CA THR A 201 9.13 10.95 -13.58
C THR A 201 9.39 9.62 -12.89
N LYS A 202 9.98 8.67 -13.64
CA LYS A 202 10.41 7.40 -13.07
C LYS A 202 11.69 7.60 -12.26
N ILE A 203 11.65 7.21 -10.98
CA ILE A 203 12.78 7.31 -10.06
C ILE A 203 13.72 6.13 -10.26
N MET A 204 13.17 4.91 -10.25
CA MET A 204 13.96 3.69 -10.40
C MET A 204 13.09 2.50 -10.81
N CYS A 205 13.78 1.41 -11.16
CA CYS A 205 13.20 0.11 -11.43
C CYS A 205 13.86 -0.94 -10.53
N LEU A 206 13.09 -1.91 -10.08
CA LEU A 206 13.56 -3.02 -9.25
C LEU A 206 13.30 -4.34 -9.97
N PRO A 207 14.34 -5.16 -10.20
CA PRO A 207 15.76 -4.91 -9.93
C PRO A 207 16.36 -3.82 -10.82
N LYS A 208 17.30 -3.01 -10.29
CA LYS A 208 18.06 -2.05 -11.10
C LYS A 208 18.94 -2.83 -12.08
N ARG A 209 18.78 -2.55 -13.38
CA ARG A 209 19.60 -3.18 -14.44
C ARG A 209 21.00 -2.59 -14.41
N CYS A 210 22.01 -3.40 -14.09
CA CYS A 210 23.39 -3.06 -14.38
C CYS A 210 23.64 -3.41 -15.85
N SER A 211 24.13 -2.47 -16.63
CA SER A 211 24.47 -2.64 -18.05
C SER A 211 25.41 -3.84 -18.25
N ALA A 212 25.06 -4.69 -19.20
CA ALA A 212 25.77 -5.86 -19.72
C ALA A 212 25.53 -7.21 -18.97
N ASN A 213 24.93 -8.15 -19.71
CA ASN A 213 24.88 -9.59 -19.48
C ASN A 213 23.92 -10.13 -18.41
N MET A 214 22.63 -9.86 -18.57
CA MET A 214 21.59 -10.40 -17.68
C MET A 214 20.71 -11.45 -18.39
N THR A 215 21.27 -12.56 -18.80
CA THR A 215 20.50 -13.72 -19.29
C THR A 215 19.93 -14.61 -18.19
N GLY A 216 20.18 -14.31 -16.91
CA GLY A 216 19.83 -15.18 -15.78
C GLY A 216 19.33 -14.47 -14.52
N HIS A 217 18.55 -13.37 -14.60
CA HIS A 217 18.02 -12.74 -13.38
C HIS A 217 17.02 -13.67 -12.67
N PRO A 218 17.23 -14.00 -11.37
CA PRO A 218 16.36 -14.94 -10.63
C PRO A 218 14.90 -14.46 -10.52
N THR A 219 14.63 -13.17 -10.69
CA THR A 219 13.28 -12.61 -10.70
C THR A 219 12.53 -12.88 -12.01
N LYS A 220 13.24 -13.08 -13.13
CA LYS A 220 12.62 -13.34 -14.44
C LYS A 220 11.82 -14.64 -14.49
N GLN A 221 12.21 -15.62 -13.65
CA GLN A 221 11.54 -16.93 -13.56
C GLN A 221 10.27 -16.90 -12.69
N LYS A 222 9.97 -15.77 -12.02
CA LYS A 222 8.83 -15.66 -11.10
C LYS A 222 7.50 -15.29 -11.78
N GLY A 223 7.53 -14.98 -13.08
CA GLY A 223 6.36 -14.57 -13.84
C GLY A 223 5.95 -13.12 -13.57
N LEU A 224 4.66 -12.83 -13.71
CA LEU A 224 4.09 -11.48 -13.58
C LEU A 224 4.13 -10.98 -12.12
N CYS A 225 4.45 -9.69 -11.95
CA CYS A 225 4.23 -9.01 -10.68
C CYS A 225 2.73 -8.77 -10.48
N MET A 226 2.14 -9.44 -9.50
CA MET A 226 0.69 -9.48 -9.26
C MET A 226 0.24 -8.51 -8.18
N ALA A 227 1.10 -8.17 -7.20
CA ALA A 227 0.80 -7.21 -6.16
C ALA A 227 2.06 -6.48 -5.68
N VAL A 228 1.94 -5.20 -5.36
CA VAL A 228 3.00 -4.39 -4.76
C VAL A 228 2.47 -3.64 -3.54
N GLN A 229 3.32 -3.49 -2.53
CA GLN A 229 3.05 -2.66 -1.36
C GLN A 229 4.32 -1.92 -0.97
N ALA A 230 4.31 -0.59 -1.13
CA ALA A 230 5.36 0.28 -0.65
C ALA A 230 5.08 0.71 0.80
N PHE A 231 6.11 0.82 1.62
CA PHE A 231 6.01 1.19 3.02
C PHE A 231 7.34 1.75 3.52
N ILE A 232 7.32 2.45 4.67
CA ILE A 232 8.49 3.06 5.27
C ILE A 232 8.58 2.60 6.72
N PRO A 233 9.42 1.59 7.02
CA PRO A 233 9.62 1.15 8.40
C PRO A 233 10.33 2.24 9.22
N CYS A 234 9.94 2.41 10.48
CA CYS A 234 10.65 3.32 11.39
C CYS A 234 12.15 2.99 11.48
N ALA A 235 12.50 1.70 11.45
CA ALA A 235 13.89 1.23 11.49
C ALA A 235 14.71 1.53 10.22
N SER A 236 14.05 1.91 9.10
CA SER A 236 14.74 2.19 7.85
C SER A 236 15.39 3.58 7.78
N GLY A 237 15.16 4.44 8.77
CA GLY A 237 15.61 5.84 8.72
C GLY A 237 14.90 6.67 7.65
N GLY A 238 13.65 6.33 7.31
CA GLY A 238 12.84 7.05 6.30
C GLY A 238 12.93 6.48 4.88
N TYR A 239 13.71 5.43 4.66
CA TYR A 239 13.84 4.82 3.33
C TYR A 239 12.66 3.90 2.99
N VAL A 240 12.24 3.97 1.73
CA VAL A 240 11.15 3.16 1.20
C VAL A 240 11.58 1.70 1.09
N ASN A 241 10.69 0.83 1.52
CA ASN A 241 10.76 -0.61 1.31
C ASN A 241 9.55 -1.05 0.47
N ILE A 242 9.69 -2.15 -0.26
CA ILE A 242 8.64 -2.63 -1.14
C ILE A 242 8.52 -4.14 -0.98
N LEU A 243 7.29 -4.62 -0.85
CA LEU A 243 6.96 -6.01 -1.10
C LEU A 243 6.37 -6.14 -2.50
N SER A 244 6.84 -7.11 -3.26
CA SER A 244 6.28 -7.48 -4.56
C SER A 244 5.96 -8.95 -4.59
N SER A 245 4.74 -9.29 -4.99
CA SER A 245 4.25 -10.67 -5.07
C SER A 245 4.07 -11.08 -6.52
N TYR A 246 4.30 -12.35 -6.81
CA TYR A 246 4.48 -12.86 -8.17
C TYR A 246 3.52 -14.00 -8.52
N GLU A 247 3.44 -14.27 -9.81
CA GLU A 247 2.63 -15.34 -10.40
C GLU A 247 3.04 -16.73 -9.90
N ASP A 248 4.33 -16.94 -9.59
CA ASP A 248 4.82 -18.21 -9.02
C ASP A 248 4.43 -18.42 -7.54
N GLY A 249 3.71 -17.47 -6.91
CA GLY A 249 3.32 -17.52 -5.50
C GLY A 249 4.36 -16.98 -4.53
N SER A 250 5.49 -16.47 -5.02
CA SER A 250 6.54 -15.87 -4.19
C SER A 250 6.30 -14.40 -3.91
N THR A 251 6.87 -13.92 -2.80
CA THR A 251 6.91 -12.52 -2.41
C THR A 251 8.36 -12.13 -2.14
N LEU A 252 8.79 -11.00 -2.71
CA LEU A 252 10.11 -10.43 -2.55
C LEU A 252 10.04 -9.16 -1.70
N TRP A 253 11.06 -8.95 -0.86
CA TRP A 253 11.24 -7.73 -0.08
C TRP A 253 12.42 -6.95 -0.62
N TRP A 254 12.18 -5.68 -0.99
CA TRP A 254 13.16 -4.76 -1.55
C TRP A 254 13.43 -3.59 -0.61
N ASP A 255 14.68 -3.17 -0.56
CA ASP A 255 15.13 -1.89 0.00
C ASP A 255 15.62 -1.02 -1.15
N VAL A 256 15.05 0.18 -1.31
CA VAL A 256 15.40 1.09 -2.42
C VAL A 256 16.88 1.51 -2.42
N ARG A 257 17.56 1.40 -1.28
CA ARG A 257 19.02 1.64 -1.18
C ARG A 257 19.85 0.55 -1.84
N LYS A 258 19.29 -0.65 -2.01
CA LYS A 258 19.95 -1.82 -2.62
C LYS A 258 19.11 -2.35 -3.78
N PRO A 259 18.94 -1.58 -4.87
CA PRO A 259 17.96 -1.89 -5.90
C PRO A 259 18.36 -3.06 -6.81
N GLY A 260 19.58 -3.59 -6.71
CA GLY A 260 20.08 -4.68 -7.56
C GLY A 260 19.57 -6.06 -7.16
N SER A 261 19.21 -6.27 -5.89
CA SER A 261 18.73 -7.56 -5.37
C SER A 261 17.76 -7.38 -4.23
N PRO A 262 16.76 -8.28 -4.07
CA PRO A 262 15.87 -8.24 -2.91
C PRO A 262 16.63 -8.59 -1.63
N LEU A 263 16.15 -8.06 -0.50
CA LEU A 263 16.66 -8.42 0.85
C LEU A 263 16.38 -9.89 1.14
N SER A 264 15.16 -10.34 0.80
CA SER A 264 14.75 -11.72 0.99
C SER A 264 13.60 -12.09 0.05
N SER A 265 13.37 -13.39 -0.08
CA SER A 265 12.30 -13.98 -0.88
C SER A 265 11.65 -15.09 -0.08
N VAL A 266 10.32 -15.20 -0.17
CA VAL A 266 9.54 -16.26 0.47
C VAL A 266 8.45 -16.73 -0.50
N LYS A 267 8.05 -18.00 -0.37
CA LYS A 267 6.94 -18.56 -1.15
C LYS A 267 5.89 -19.09 -0.17
N TYR A 268 4.79 -18.34 0.01
CA TYR A 268 3.66 -18.75 0.85
C TYR A 268 2.57 -19.44 0.05
N HIS A 269 2.41 -19.07 -1.22
CA HIS A 269 1.35 -19.55 -2.07
C HIS A 269 1.86 -20.59 -3.07
N SER A 270 1.03 -21.60 -3.37
CA SER A 270 1.30 -22.58 -4.43
C SER A 270 0.96 -22.07 -5.82
N GLU A 271 0.04 -21.09 -5.89
CA GLU A 271 -0.43 -20.40 -7.07
C GLU A 271 -0.09 -18.90 -7.00
N SER A 272 -0.53 -18.10 -7.97
CA SER A 272 -0.27 -16.65 -8.02
C SER A 272 -0.63 -15.92 -6.72
N ALA A 273 0.30 -15.16 -6.16
CA ALA A 273 0.07 -14.31 -4.99
C ALA A 273 -0.56 -12.98 -5.43
N LEU A 274 -1.89 -12.87 -5.31
CA LEU A 274 -2.72 -11.84 -5.93
C LEU A 274 -2.82 -10.54 -5.15
N SER A 275 -2.62 -10.58 -3.84
CA SER A 275 -2.79 -9.41 -2.97
C SER A 275 -1.87 -9.46 -1.76
N ILE A 276 -1.45 -8.28 -1.33
CA ILE A 276 -0.61 -8.10 -0.15
C ILE A 276 -0.96 -6.80 0.55
N ALA A 277 -0.98 -6.80 1.87
CA ALA A 277 -1.14 -5.61 2.69
C ALA A 277 -0.19 -5.65 3.88
N ILE A 278 0.37 -4.49 4.24
CA ILE A 278 1.26 -4.28 5.38
C ILE A 278 0.47 -3.60 6.50
N ASP A 279 0.79 -3.94 7.75
CA ASP A 279 0.23 -3.27 8.93
C ASP A 279 0.78 -1.83 9.10
N GLY A 280 0.05 -1.00 9.85
CA GLY A 280 0.42 0.41 10.06
C GLY A 280 1.73 0.61 10.81
N LEU A 281 2.27 -0.41 11.47
CA LEU A 281 3.58 -0.41 12.13
C LEU A 281 4.71 -0.92 11.23
N CYS A 282 4.39 -1.40 10.04
CA CYS A 282 5.33 -2.01 9.10
C CYS A 282 6.05 -3.25 9.67
N THR A 283 5.44 -3.94 10.64
CA THR A 283 6.04 -5.10 11.32
C THR A 283 5.56 -6.43 10.78
N GLY A 284 4.58 -6.43 9.90
CA GLY A 284 4.05 -7.63 9.29
C GLY A 284 2.94 -7.32 8.29
N GLY A 285 2.28 -8.35 7.81
CA GLY A 285 1.27 -8.19 6.79
C GLY A 285 0.41 -9.43 6.59
N ILE A 286 -0.45 -9.33 5.57
CA ILE A 286 -1.32 -10.40 5.10
C ILE A 286 -1.18 -10.54 3.59
N SER A 287 -1.15 -11.78 3.10
CA SER A 287 -1.09 -12.11 1.68
C SER A 287 -2.22 -13.06 1.32
N GLY A 288 -2.78 -12.87 0.13
CA GLY A 288 -3.78 -13.74 -0.47
C GLY A 288 -3.39 -14.13 -1.88
N GLY A 289 -3.73 -15.35 -2.28
CA GLY A 289 -3.38 -15.92 -3.56
C GLY A 289 -4.55 -16.53 -4.32
N ALA A 290 -4.25 -17.06 -5.52
CA ALA A 290 -5.20 -17.84 -6.31
C ALA A 290 -5.45 -19.23 -5.71
N ASP A 291 -4.61 -19.68 -4.78
CA ASP A 291 -4.79 -20.89 -3.99
C ASP A 291 -5.83 -20.70 -2.87
N ASN A 292 -5.98 -21.72 -2.03
CA ASN A 292 -6.90 -21.72 -0.89
C ASN A 292 -6.26 -21.21 0.42
N LYS A 293 -5.14 -20.46 0.34
CA LYS A 293 -4.40 -20.02 1.51
C LYS A 293 -4.42 -18.52 1.71
N ILE A 294 -4.40 -18.11 2.97
CA ILE A 294 -4.14 -16.75 3.42
C ILE A 294 -2.92 -16.84 4.34
N ALA A 295 -1.86 -16.10 4.05
CA ALA A 295 -0.67 -16.07 4.87
C ALA A 295 -0.61 -14.76 5.66
N MET A 296 -0.46 -14.85 6.98
CA MET A 296 -0.13 -13.72 7.85
C MET A 296 1.33 -13.86 8.27
N PHE A 297 2.12 -12.83 8.03
CA PHE A 297 3.57 -12.86 8.22
C PHE A 297 4.07 -11.71 9.07
N ALA A 298 5.26 -11.85 9.63
CA ALA A 298 6.00 -10.77 10.27
C ALA A 298 7.28 -10.47 9.49
N LEU A 299 7.75 -9.22 9.62
CA LEU A 299 8.96 -8.69 9.01
C LEU A 299 10.00 -8.43 10.09
N ASP A 300 11.14 -9.08 10.02
CA ASP A 300 12.30 -8.80 10.84
C ASP A 300 13.20 -7.80 10.11
N HIS A 301 13.08 -6.51 10.45
CA HIS A 301 13.83 -5.44 9.79
C HIS A 301 15.32 -5.47 10.08
N GLN A 302 15.76 -6.10 11.18
CA GLN A 302 17.19 -6.22 11.50
C GLN A 302 17.86 -7.26 10.61
N LYS A 303 17.17 -8.40 10.39
CA LYS A 303 17.68 -9.49 9.55
C LYS A 303 17.27 -9.36 8.09
N GLY A 304 16.26 -8.52 7.78
CA GLY A 304 15.68 -8.43 6.44
C GLY A 304 14.96 -9.71 6.02
N THR A 305 14.29 -10.39 6.93
CA THR A 305 13.67 -11.70 6.68
C THR A 305 12.18 -11.73 7.03
N PHE A 306 11.46 -12.63 6.37
CA PHE A 306 10.07 -12.96 6.68
C PHE A 306 9.98 -14.08 7.71
N SER A 307 8.92 -14.06 8.52
CA SER A 307 8.48 -15.19 9.32
C SER A 307 6.97 -15.39 9.18
N LEU A 308 6.54 -16.63 8.95
CA LEU A 308 5.11 -16.96 8.89
C LEU A 308 4.55 -16.94 10.32
N ARG A 309 3.46 -16.17 10.52
CA ARG A 309 2.74 -16.09 11.81
C ARG A 309 1.56 -17.04 11.84
N ASN A 310 0.72 -16.99 10.81
CA ASN A 310 -0.44 -17.83 10.66
C ASN A 310 -0.65 -18.17 9.19
N GLU A 311 -1.03 -19.40 8.92
CA GLU A 311 -1.56 -19.87 7.63
C GLU A 311 -3.01 -20.28 7.83
N ILE A 312 -3.91 -19.75 7.03
CA ILE A 312 -5.35 -19.99 7.14
C ILE A 312 -5.81 -20.60 5.82
N GLU A 313 -6.37 -21.79 5.89
CA GLU A 313 -7.00 -22.44 4.75
C GLU A 313 -8.47 -22.03 4.64
N ILE A 314 -8.88 -21.74 3.40
CA ILE A 314 -10.26 -21.39 3.05
C ILE A 314 -10.87 -22.47 2.16
N GLU A 315 -12.21 -22.63 2.26
CA GLU A 315 -12.93 -23.70 1.55
C GLU A 315 -12.84 -23.60 0.02
N ARG A 316 -12.77 -22.37 -0.50
CA ARG A 316 -12.73 -22.08 -1.94
C ARG A 316 -11.55 -21.19 -2.25
N PRO A 317 -10.77 -21.50 -3.29
CA PRO A 317 -9.58 -20.75 -3.64
C PRO A 317 -9.91 -19.35 -4.18
N GLY A 318 -8.89 -18.49 -4.15
CA GLY A 318 -8.90 -17.17 -4.76
C GLY A 318 -9.20 -16.05 -3.79
N VAL A 319 -8.15 -15.31 -3.41
CA VAL A 319 -8.19 -14.10 -2.58
C VAL A 319 -7.63 -12.94 -3.40
N ALA A 320 -8.53 -12.14 -3.98
CA ALA A 320 -8.16 -11.04 -4.90
C ALA A 320 -7.74 -9.76 -4.17
N GLY A 321 -8.15 -9.58 -2.93
CA GLY A 321 -7.85 -8.38 -2.17
C GLY A 321 -7.67 -8.66 -0.69
N THR A 322 -6.73 -7.94 -0.07
CA THR A 322 -6.43 -8.01 1.36
C THR A 322 -6.30 -6.60 1.92
N ALA A 323 -6.74 -6.38 3.15
CA ALA A 323 -6.56 -5.11 3.86
C ALA A 323 -6.38 -5.36 5.35
N ILE A 324 -5.60 -4.50 6.00
CA ILE A 324 -5.44 -4.45 7.45
C ILE A 324 -6.00 -3.13 7.94
N ARG A 325 -6.82 -3.16 8.98
CA ARG A 325 -7.40 -1.95 9.59
C ARG A 325 -6.29 -1.12 10.22
N PRO A 326 -6.35 0.23 10.14
CA PRO A 326 -5.28 1.10 10.65
C PRO A 326 -4.89 0.90 12.12
N ASP A 327 -5.79 0.35 12.95
CA ASP A 327 -5.50 -0.01 14.35
C ASP A 327 -4.77 -1.35 14.53
N ASN A 328 -4.43 -2.05 13.45
CA ASN A 328 -3.75 -3.35 13.42
C ASN A 328 -4.46 -4.48 14.19
N LYS A 329 -5.79 -4.37 14.39
CA LYS A 329 -6.56 -5.38 15.13
C LYS A 329 -7.29 -6.35 14.22
N ILE A 330 -7.69 -5.90 13.05
CA ILE A 330 -8.55 -6.63 12.12
C ILE A 330 -7.94 -6.63 10.73
N ALA A 331 -7.98 -7.78 10.08
CA ALA A 331 -7.70 -7.94 8.67
C ALA A 331 -8.94 -8.42 7.92
N ALA A 332 -9.06 -8.06 6.65
CA ALA A 332 -10.14 -8.50 5.78
C ALA A 332 -9.60 -9.01 4.44
N THR A 333 -10.32 -9.94 3.83
CA THR A 333 -10.01 -10.52 2.52
C THR A 333 -11.23 -10.53 1.61
N ALA A 334 -11.01 -10.25 0.32
CA ALA A 334 -12.03 -10.35 -0.74
C ALA A 334 -11.82 -11.64 -1.53
N GLY A 335 -12.82 -12.52 -1.52
CA GLY A 335 -12.76 -13.82 -2.15
C GLY A 335 -13.44 -13.88 -3.51
N TRP A 336 -12.96 -14.76 -4.39
CA TRP A 336 -13.62 -15.08 -5.67
C TRP A 336 -14.97 -15.80 -5.45
N ASP A 337 -15.15 -16.37 -4.25
CA ASP A 337 -16.37 -17.04 -3.82
C ASP A 337 -17.46 -16.07 -3.31
N HIS A 338 -17.37 -14.78 -3.66
CA HIS A 338 -18.31 -13.71 -3.34
C HIS A 338 -18.38 -13.36 -1.84
N ARG A 339 -17.41 -13.83 -1.05
CA ARG A 339 -17.38 -13.62 0.40
C ARG A 339 -16.27 -12.68 0.80
N ILE A 340 -16.59 -11.84 1.77
CA ILE A 340 -15.58 -11.07 2.49
C ILE A 340 -15.36 -11.79 3.84
N ARG A 341 -14.11 -12.10 4.15
CA ARG A 341 -13.75 -12.72 5.42
C ARG A 341 -13.01 -11.74 6.29
N VAL A 342 -13.36 -11.70 7.55
CA VAL A 342 -12.80 -10.80 8.56
C VAL A 342 -12.11 -11.63 9.63
N TYR A 343 -10.87 -11.25 9.96
CA TYR A 343 -10.01 -11.98 10.88
C TYR A 343 -9.50 -11.07 12.00
N ASN A 344 -9.25 -11.64 13.17
CA ASN A 344 -8.39 -11.02 14.15
C ASN A 344 -6.95 -11.06 13.62
N TYR A 345 -6.36 -9.91 13.34
CA TYR A 345 -5.04 -9.82 12.70
C TYR A 345 -3.92 -10.42 13.57
N ASN A 346 -4.01 -10.28 14.90
CA ASN A 346 -2.98 -10.79 15.80
C ASN A 346 -3.07 -12.30 16.04
N LYS A 347 -4.31 -12.83 16.10
CA LYS A 347 -4.57 -14.25 16.43
C LYS A 347 -4.79 -15.14 15.22
N GLY A 348 -5.10 -14.57 14.05
CA GLY A 348 -5.42 -15.32 12.83
C GLY A 348 -6.80 -15.97 12.81
N ASN A 349 -7.60 -15.90 13.89
CA ASN A 349 -8.92 -16.52 13.91
C ASN A 349 -9.97 -15.72 13.16
N ALA A 350 -10.89 -16.39 12.47
CA ALA A 350 -12.00 -15.79 11.77
C ALA A 350 -12.99 -15.13 12.76
N LEU A 351 -13.39 -13.90 12.47
CA LEU A 351 -14.37 -13.13 13.23
C LEU A 351 -15.74 -13.14 12.55
N ALA A 352 -15.77 -12.97 11.22
CA ALA A 352 -17.01 -12.91 10.44
C ALA A 352 -16.77 -13.36 8.99
N ILE A 353 -17.85 -13.83 8.36
CA ILE A 353 -17.94 -14.07 6.92
C ILE A 353 -19.14 -13.25 6.43
N LEU A 354 -18.87 -12.23 5.62
CA LEU A 354 -19.90 -11.32 5.09
C LEU A 354 -20.38 -11.88 3.76
N LYS A 355 -21.70 -12.03 3.63
CA LYS A 355 -22.37 -12.71 2.50
C LYS A 355 -23.39 -11.78 1.88
N TYR A 356 -22.94 -10.80 1.14
CA TYR A 356 -23.83 -9.88 0.42
C TYR A 356 -23.67 -9.99 -1.08
N HIS A 357 -22.42 -9.96 -1.56
CA HIS A 357 -22.12 -9.90 -2.98
C HIS A 357 -22.59 -11.17 -3.74
N SER A 358 -23.08 -10.97 -4.96
CA SER A 358 -23.54 -12.04 -5.86
C SER A 358 -22.49 -12.47 -6.89
N ALA A 359 -21.36 -11.76 -6.96
CA ALA A 359 -20.24 -12.06 -7.86
C ALA A 359 -18.89 -11.88 -7.15
N THR A 360 -17.80 -12.19 -7.83
CA THR A 360 -16.42 -12.08 -7.34
C THR A 360 -16.16 -10.76 -6.65
N CYS A 361 -15.59 -10.81 -5.44
CA CYS A 361 -15.12 -9.64 -4.73
C CYS A 361 -13.69 -9.32 -5.16
N ALA A 362 -13.44 -8.09 -5.64
CA ALA A 362 -12.17 -7.65 -6.21
C ALA A 362 -11.26 -6.92 -5.21
N ALA A 363 -11.86 -6.23 -4.24
CA ALA A 363 -11.13 -5.41 -3.29
C ALA A 363 -11.86 -5.26 -1.96
N VAL A 364 -11.08 -5.01 -0.92
CA VAL A 364 -11.53 -4.55 0.40
C VAL A 364 -10.62 -3.44 0.88
N THR A 365 -11.18 -2.48 1.60
CA THR A 365 -10.44 -1.37 2.20
C THR A 365 -11.11 -0.90 3.48
N PHE A 366 -10.34 -0.43 4.44
CA PHE A 366 -10.84 0.16 5.70
C PHE A 366 -10.76 1.68 5.67
N SER A 367 -11.72 2.33 6.31
CA SER A 367 -11.64 3.77 6.59
C SER A 367 -10.54 4.08 7.61
N HIS A 368 -9.94 5.28 7.52
CA HIS A 368 -8.86 5.69 8.41
C HIS A 368 -9.30 5.83 9.88
N ASP A 369 -10.58 6.13 10.11
CA ASP A 369 -11.19 6.18 11.45
C ASP A 369 -11.56 4.80 12.01
N CYS A 370 -11.22 3.74 11.30
CA CYS A 370 -11.48 2.34 11.67
C CYS A 370 -12.97 1.96 11.83
N LYS A 371 -13.90 2.76 11.34
CA LYS A 371 -15.34 2.49 11.50
C LYS A 371 -15.91 1.65 10.38
N LEU A 372 -15.50 1.92 9.14
CA LEU A 372 -16.07 1.31 7.95
C LEU A 372 -15.09 0.37 7.25
N LEU A 373 -15.63 -0.70 6.71
CA LEU A 373 -15.01 -1.54 5.68
C LEU A 373 -15.82 -1.32 4.39
N ALA A 374 -15.16 -1.10 3.26
CA ALA A 374 -15.77 -1.14 1.94
C ALA A 374 -15.32 -2.39 1.21
N SER A 375 -16.23 -3.04 0.49
CA SER A 375 -15.95 -4.19 -0.37
C SER A 375 -16.50 -3.95 -1.77
N CYS A 376 -15.69 -4.26 -2.79
CA CYS A 376 -16.00 -4.07 -4.20
C CYS A 376 -16.23 -5.40 -4.89
N SER A 377 -17.20 -5.45 -5.80
CA SER A 377 -17.53 -6.68 -6.50
C SER A 377 -17.82 -6.48 -7.97
N ALA A 378 -17.67 -7.59 -8.71
CA ALA A 378 -18.10 -7.69 -10.10
C ALA A 378 -19.62 -7.59 -10.26
N ASP A 379 -20.40 -7.64 -9.16
CA ASP A 379 -21.83 -7.38 -9.15
C ASP A 379 -22.20 -5.90 -9.31
N THR A 380 -21.25 -5.04 -9.65
CA THR A 380 -21.37 -3.60 -9.87
C THR A 380 -21.63 -2.77 -8.61
N THR A 381 -21.53 -3.35 -7.43
CA THR A 381 -21.80 -2.67 -6.16
C THR A 381 -20.56 -2.52 -5.30
N VAL A 382 -20.60 -1.51 -4.40
CA VAL A 382 -19.72 -1.39 -3.26
C VAL A 382 -20.57 -1.50 -2.00
N ALA A 383 -20.26 -2.48 -1.13
CA ALA A 383 -20.93 -2.63 0.15
C ALA A 383 -20.10 -2.00 1.28
N LEU A 384 -20.77 -1.24 2.15
CA LEU A 384 -20.18 -0.64 3.34
C LEU A 384 -20.60 -1.44 4.58
N TRP A 385 -19.65 -1.70 5.45
CA TRP A 385 -19.85 -2.51 6.64
C TRP A 385 -19.32 -1.77 7.87
N GLU A 386 -20.09 -1.75 8.93
CA GLU A 386 -19.64 -1.31 10.25
C GLU A 386 -19.28 -2.54 11.09
N LEU A 387 -17.99 -2.76 11.31
CA LEU A 387 -17.49 -3.96 11.95
C LEU A 387 -16.59 -3.60 13.13
N TYR A 388 -17.02 -4.01 14.33
CA TYR A 388 -16.23 -3.86 15.55
C TYR A 388 -15.64 -2.44 15.67
N PRO A 389 -16.48 -1.37 15.73
CA PRO A 389 -15.99 0.00 15.82
C PRO A 389 -15.08 0.14 17.05
N PRO A 390 -14.02 0.98 16.97
CA PRO A 390 -13.17 1.22 18.12
C PRO A 390 -14.02 1.72 19.27
N LYS A 391 -13.82 1.18 20.47
CA LYS A 391 -14.48 1.70 21.69
C LYS A 391 -14.05 3.14 21.84
N THR A 392 -14.97 4.09 21.80
CA THR A 392 -14.74 5.47 22.23
C THR A 392 -14.24 5.41 23.66
N PRO A 393 -13.15 6.11 24.02
CA PRO A 393 -12.79 6.27 25.42
C PRO A 393 -14.03 6.88 26.11
N GLY A 394 -14.56 6.19 27.11
CA GLY A 394 -15.75 6.60 27.81
C GLY A 394 -15.60 8.06 28.24
N LYS A 395 -16.64 8.88 28.01
CA LYS A 395 -16.82 10.12 28.77
C LYS A 395 -16.67 9.72 30.23
N VAL A 396 -15.64 10.24 30.90
CA VAL A 396 -15.55 10.20 32.35
C VAL A 396 -16.72 11.05 32.79
N ASP A 397 -17.79 10.43 33.29
CA ASP A 397 -18.84 11.13 34.00
C ASP A 397 -18.18 11.75 35.23
N ILE A 398 -17.86 13.02 35.10
CA ILE A 398 -17.50 13.86 36.25
C ILE A 398 -18.80 14.03 37.00
N ALA A 399 -19.01 13.20 38.02
CA ALA A 399 -20.03 13.42 39.01
C ALA A 399 -19.72 14.76 39.70
N ILE A 400 -20.52 15.77 39.38
CA ILE A 400 -20.54 17.02 40.11
C ILE A 400 -21.24 16.68 41.42
N GLU A 401 -20.50 16.50 42.53
CA GLU A 401 -21.03 16.54 43.87
C GLU A 401 -21.47 18.00 44.12
N GLU A 402 -22.76 18.22 44.02
CA GLU A 402 -23.38 19.43 44.58
C GLU A 402 -23.23 19.36 46.11
N VAL A 403 -22.35 20.16 46.65
CA VAL A 403 -22.27 20.45 48.07
C VAL A 403 -23.38 21.47 48.39
N GLU A 404 -24.51 20.98 48.91
CA GLU A 404 -25.50 21.82 49.54
C GLU A 404 -24.90 22.50 50.80
N LYS A 405 -25.05 23.83 50.84
CA LYS A 405 -24.89 24.65 52.02
C LYS A 405 -26.25 25.06 52.54
#